data_5f727d4893f8ddc7ee206d02e49ae8c4
#
_entry.id   5f727d4893f8ddc7ee206d02e49ae8c4
#
_cell.length_a   1.000
_cell.length_b   1.000
_cell.length_c   1.000
_cell.angle_alpha   90.00
_cell.angle_beta   90.00
_cell.angle_gamma   90.00
#
_symmetry.space_group_name_H-M   'P 1'
#
loop_
_entity.id
_entity.type
_entity.pdbx_description
1 polymer ?
#
loop_
_entity_poly.entity_id
_entity_poly.type
_entity_poly.pdbx_seq_one_letter_code
_entity_poly.pdbx_strand_id
1 'polypeptide(L)'
;TREYLPTAQLTQVPIEVVVGEQRFAVSVPASGGFVPPGEAAEPTEQLTPSETVTVPLIRLALARSGDKGDHANIGVIARKPEYLPYLRAALTTEAVRDYFAHVLAGGSAGKVERWTLPGTLSLNFLLHHALGGGGAGSLRTDPQGKYFGQMLLDYPVAVPRGLL
;
A
#
# COMPACT_ATOMS: atom_id res chain seq x y z
N THR A 1 14.77 -0.71 -7.19
CA THR A 1 14.83 -1.17 -8.59
C THR A 1 14.35 -2.61 -8.61
N ARG A 2 13.18 -2.87 -9.17
CA ARG A 2 12.80 -4.24 -9.53
C ARG A 2 13.70 -4.62 -10.68
N GLU A 3 14.69 -5.42 -10.42
CA GLU A 3 15.37 -6.15 -11.50
C GLU A 3 14.37 -7.20 -12.00
N TYR A 4 13.68 -6.87 -13.08
CA TYR A 4 13.00 -7.88 -13.86
C TYR A 4 14.12 -8.72 -14.50
N LEU A 5 14.08 -10.02 -14.28
CA LEU A 5 14.92 -10.91 -15.06
C LEU A 5 14.65 -10.63 -16.55
N PRO A 6 15.69 -10.38 -17.35
CA PRO A 6 15.50 -10.14 -18.77
C PRO A 6 14.72 -11.28 -19.40
N THR A 7 13.82 -10.98 -20.32
CA THR A 7 13.00 -11.98 -21.03
C THR A 7 13.83 -13.13 -21.59
N ALA A 8 15.08 -12.86 -21.98
CA ALA A 8 16.04 -13.87 -22.42
C ALA A 8 16.37 -14.94 -21.36
N GLN A 9 16.28 -14.64 -20.08
CA GLN A 9 16.54 -15.63 -19.01
C GLN A 9 15.34 -16.55 -18.77
N LEU A 10 14.11 -16.08 -19.02
CA LEU A 10 12.91 -16.91 -18.92
C LEU A 10 12.85 -17.99 -20.01
N THR A 11 13.41 -17.71 -21.19
CA THR A 11 13.48 -18.69 -22.28
C THR A 11 14.55 -19.77 -22.08
N GLN A 12 15.48 -19.57 -21.15
CA GLN A 12 16.53 -20.53 -20.83
C GLN A 12 16.13 -21.56 -19.77
N VAL A 13 15.01 -21.35 -19.08
CA VAL A 13 14.47 -22.28 -18.10
C VAL A 13 13.34 -23.08 -18.75
N PRO A 14 13.52 -24.37 -19.03
CA PRO A 14 12.42 -25.18 -19.57
C PRO A 14 11.32 -25.28 -18.53
N ILE A 15 10.09 -24.97 -18.95
CA ILE A 15 8.90 -25.12 -18.11
C ILE A 15 8.22 -26.39 -18.51
N GLU A 16 8.06 -27.29 -17.56
CA GLU A 16 7.46 -28.62 -17.78
C GLU A 16 6.33 -28.87 -16.77
N VAL A 17 5.28 -29.49 -17.21
CA VAL A 17 4.25 -30.11 -16.35
C VAL A 17 4.57 -31.59 -16.20
N VAL A 18 4.65 -32.07 -14.97
CA VAL A 18 4.92 -33.48 -14.67
C VAL A 18 3.67 -34.10 -14.06
N VAL A 19 3.16 -35.17 -14.71
CA VAL A 19 2.03 -35.96 -14.20
C VAL A 19 2.46 -37.41 -14.11
N GLY A 20 2.70 -37.91 -12.91
CA GLY A 20 3.32 -39.19 -12.70
C GLY A 20 4.74 -39.24 -13.28
N GLU A 21 5.00 -40.13 -14.22
CA GLU A 21 6.29 -40.24 -14.92
C GLU A 21 6.34 -39.45 -16.24
N GLN A 22 5.22 -38.91 -16.67
CA GLN A 22 5.11 -38.18 -17.94
C GLN A 22 5.48 -36.72 -17.77
N ARG A 23 6.27 -36.17 -18.73
CA ARG A 23 6.68 -34.78 -18.79
C ARG A 23 6.15 -34.12 -20.06
N PHE A 24 5.57 -32.96 -19.88
CA PHE A 24 5.01 -32.16 -20.97
C PHE A 24 5.69 -30.79 -20.99
N ALA A 25 6.40 -30.45 -22.08
CA ALA A 25 6.96 -29.12 -22.25
C ALA A 25 5.83 -28.11 -22.40
N VAL A 26 5.91 -26.99 -21.66
CA VAL A 26 4.95 -25.89 -21.75
C VAL A 26 5.62 -24.71 -22.46
N SER A 27 5.04 -24.29 -23.57
CA SER A 27 5.47 -23.08 -24.25
C SER A 27 4.89 -21.86 -23.53
N VAL A 28 5.77 -21.00 -22.99
CA VAL A 28 5.37 -19.74 -22.37
C VAL A 28 5.62 -18.63 -23.37
N PRO A 29 4.60 -17.80 -23.70
CA PRO A 29 4.78 -16.66 -24.59
C PRO A 29 5.85 -15.70 -24.06
N ALA A 30 6.73 -15.21 -24.91
CA ALA A 30 7.75 -14.23 -24.56
C ALA A 30 7.14 -12.84 -24.19
N SER A 31 5.90 -12.60 -24.59
CA SER A 31 5.16 -11.39 -24.24
C SER A 31 3.72 -11.75 -23.88
N GLY A 32 3.23 -11.23 -22.76
CA GLY A 32 1.85 -11.48 -22.28
C GLY A 32 0.79 -10.55 -22.88
N GLY A 33 1.17 -9.63 -23.77
CA GLY A 33 0.23 -8.63 -24.33
C GLY A 33 -0.36 -7.69 -23.26
N PHE A 34 0.29 -7.59 -22.08
CA PHE A 34 -0.20 -6.70 -21.03
C PHE A 34 -0.08 -5.25 -21.47
N VAL A 35 -1.21 -4.57 -21.51
CA VAL A 35 -1.29 -3.12 -21.67
C VAL A 35 -1.62 -2.57 -20.27
N PRO A 36 -0.75 -1.72 -19.69
CA PRO A 36 -1.06 -1.09 -18.40
C PRO A 36 -2.38 -0.35 -18.52
N PRO A 37 -3.32 -0.54 -17.58
CA PRO A 37 -4.51 0.31 -17.54
C PRO A 37 -4.05 1.76 -17.36
N GLY A 38 -4.71 2.69 -18.08
CA GLY A 38 -4.49 4.12 -17.85
C GLY A 38 -4.74 4.47 -16.37
N GLU A 39 -4.08 5.52 -15.88
CA GLU A 39 -4.34 6.01 -14.53
C GLU A 39 -5.82 6.34 -14.39
N ALA A 40 -6.52 5.58 -13.54
CA ALA A 40 -7.88 5.92 -13.17
C ALA A 40 -7.84 7.20 -12.33
N ALA A 41 -8.55 8.24 -12.76
CA ALA A 41 -8.72 9.44 -11.95
C ALA A 41 -9.34 9.04 -10.60
N GLU A 42 -8.74 9.50 -9.51
CA GLU A 42 -9.37 9.32 -8.20
C GLU A 42 -10.71 10.07 -8.15
N PRO A 43 -11.78 9.45 -7.63
CA PRO A 43 -13.05 10.13 -7.49
C PRO A 43 -12.86 11.39 -6.62
N THR A 44 -13.21 12.55 -7.15
CA THR A 44 -13.28 13.79 -6.38
C THR A 44 -14.61 13.78 -5.64
N GLU A 45 -14.59 13.40 -4.39
CA GLU A 45 -15.79 13.37 -3.55
C GLU A 45 -15.98 14.72 -2.88
N GLN A 46 -17.16 15.31 -3.04
CA GLN A 46 -17.54 16.53 -2.33
C GLN A 46 -17.98 16.14 -0.92
N LEU A 47 -17.15 16.45 0.07
CA LEU A 47 -17.52 16.29 1.47
C LEU A 47 -18.57 17.37 1.81
N THR A 48 -19.73 16.94 2.29
CA THR A 48 -20.80 17.87 2.71
C THR A 48 -20.34 18.65 3.94
N PRO A 49 -20.41 19.99 3.92
CA PRO A 49 -20.11 20.79 5.10
C PRO A 49 -21.08 20.43 6.24
N SER A 50 -20.54 20.00 7.36
CA SER A 50 -21.32 19.67 8.57
C SER A 50 -20.46 19.87 9.80
N GLU A 51 -21.08 19.89 10.97
CA GLU A 51 -20.35 19.86 12.24
C GLU A 51 -19.51 18.59 12.31
N THR A 52 -18.19 18.75 12.38
CA THR A 52 -17.25 17.63 12.41
C THR A 52 -16.77 17.34 13.82
N VAL A 53 -16.40 16.09 14.05
CA VAL A 53 -15.67 15.62 15.23
C VAL A 53 -14.42 14.86 14.78
N THR A 54 -13.33 15.05 15.49
CA THR A 54 -12.09 14.33 15.23
C THR A 54 -12.05 13.04 16.03
N VAL A 55 -11.79 11.93 15.34
CA VAL A 55 -11.65 10.60 15.95
C VAL A 55 -10.38 9.91 15.46
N PRO A 56 -9.79 9.01 16.22
CA PRO A 56 -8.68 8.21 15.73
C PRO A 56 -9.15 7.27 14.61
N LEU A 57 -8.28 7.06 13.62
CA LEU A 57 -8.56 6.27 12.42
C LEU A 57 -9.12 4.87 12.74
N ILE A 58 -8.71 4.26 13.85
CA ILE A 58 -9.21 2.94 14.29
C ILE A 58 -10.74 2.87 14.42
N ARG A 59 -11.40 4.01 14.67
CA ARG A 59 -12.87 4.08 14.72
C ARG A 59 -13.50 3.89 13.34
N LEU A 60 -12.78 4.21 12.28
CA LEU A 60 -13.26 4.29 10.90
C LEU A 60 -12.71 3.18 10.01
N ALA A 61 -11.54 2.63 10.35
CA ALA A 61 -10.82 1.70 9.49
C ALA A 61 -10.13 0.57 10.26
N LEU A 62 -9.70 -0.42 9.51
CA LEU A 62 -8.69 -1.39 9.88
C LEU A 62 -7.42 -1.09 9.09
N ALA A 63 -6.26 -1.37 9.65
CA ALA A 63 -5.00 -1.23 8.94
C ALA A 63 -4.09 -2.44 9.18
N ARG A 64 -3.26 -2.72 8.19
CA ARG A 64 -2.20 -3.72 8.26
C ARG A 64 -0.99 -3.24 7.48
N SER A 65 0.21 -3.55 7.99
CA SER A 65 1.46 -3.16 7.36
C SER A 65 2.45 -4.32 7.28
N GLY A 66 3.49 -4.11 6.49
CA GLY A 66 4.59 -5.07 6.32
C GLY A 66 5.67 -4.52 5.41
N ASP A 67 6.76 -5.27 5.35
CA ASP A 67 7.93 -4.92 4.56
C ASP A 67 7.77 -5.20 3.06
N LYS A 68 8.49 -4.41 2.28
CA LYS A 68 8.81 -4.61 0.87
C LYS A 68 10.30 -4.26 0.67
N GLY A 69 11.19 -5.12 1.17
CA GLY A 69 12.62 -4.82 1.29
C GLY A 69 12.85 -3.69 2.30
N ASP A 70 13.46 -2.58 1.88
CA ASP A 70 13.65 -1.39 2.71
C ASP A 70 12.40 -0.48 2.78
N HIS A 71 11.35 -0.78 2.03
CA HIS A 71 10.10 -0.03 2.01
C HIS A 71 9.07 -0.67 2.93
N ALA A 72 8.17 0.15 3.48
CA ALA A 72 7.01 -0.34 4.22
C ALA A 72 5.73 -0.14 3.41
N ASN A 73 4.86 -1.15 3.46
CA ASN A 73 3.53 -1.08 2.88
C ASN A 73 2.48 -0.99 3.99
N ILE A 74 1.47 -0.12 3.82
CA ILE A 74 0.34 0.00 4.74
C ILE A 74 -0.96 -0.09 3.94
N GLY A 75 -1.77 -1.10 4.21
CA GLY A 75 -3.14 -1.20 3.72
C GLY A 75 -4.12 -0.67 4.77
N VAL A 76 -5.10 0.12 4.32
CA VAL A 76 -6.17 0.68 5.16
C VAL A 76 -7.51 0.33 4.53
N ILE A 77 -8.40 -0.31 5.27
CA ILE A 77 -9.75 -0.71 4.82
C ILE A 77 -10.79 0.04 5.63
N ALA A 78 -11.68 0.77 4.97
CA ALA A 78 -12.81 1.42 5.63
C ALA A 78 -13.75 0.37 6.24
N ARG A 79 -14.22 0.60 7.49
CA ARG A 79 -15.20 -0.28 8.16
C ARG A 79 -16.59 -0.18 7.56
N LYS A 80 -16.90 0.95 6.91
CA LYS A 80 -18.16 1.23 6.22
C LYS A 80 -17.87 2.02 4.94
N PRO A 81 -18.65 1.85 3.87
CA PRO A 81 -18.46 2.62 2.62
C PRO A 81 -18.48 4.14 2.85
N GLU A 82 -19.34 4.61 3.76
CA GLU A 82 -19.54 6.03 4.04
C GLU A 82 -18.31 6.68 4.67
N TYR A 83 -17.36 5.91 5.20
CA TYR A 83 -16.12 6.43 5.77
C TYR A 83 -15.03 6.69 4.73
N LEU A 84 -15.08 5.97 3.60
CA LEU A 84 -14.02 6.02 2.58
C LEU A 84 -13.72 7.44 2.07
N PRO A 85 -14.71 8.32 1.78
CA PRO A 85 -14.46 9.70 1.38
C PRO A 85 -13.59 10.47 2.38
N TYR A 86 -13.88 10.32 3.65
CA TYR A 86 -13.15 11.00 4.74
C TYR A 86 -11.74 10.43 4.92
N LEU A 87 -11.57 9.10 4.71
CA LEU A 87 -10.25 8.48 4.72
C LEU A 87 -9.39 8.99 3.55
N ARG A 88 -9.97 9.11 2.36
CA ARG A 88 -9.27 9.65 1.19
C ARG A 88 -8.82 11.09 1.40
N ALA A 89 -9.70 11.91 1.98
CA ALA A 89 -9.41 13.31 2.25
C ALA A 89 -8.36 13.50 3.35
N ALA A 90 -8.40 12.67 4.40
CA ALA A 90 -7.48 12.80 5.53
C ALA A 90 -6.12 12.14 5.29
N LEU A 91 -6.08 10.99 4.63
CA LEU A 91 -4.87 10.21 4.41
C LEU A 91 -4.27 10.52 3.03
N THR A 92 -3.88 11.77 2.80
CA THR A 92 -3.12 12.14 1.59
C THR A 92 -1.69 11.60 1.68
N THR A 93 -0.96 11.61 0.57
CA THR A 93 0.47 11.23 0.55
C THR A 93 1.29 12.12 1.48
N GLU A 94 0.97 13.42 1.50
CA GLU A 94 1.63 14.41 2.36
C GLU A 94 1.33 14.15 3.84
N ALA A 95 0.06 13.93 4.19
CA ALA A 95 -0.35 13.66 5.56
C ALA A 95 0.31 12.39 6.12
N VAL A 96 0.35 11.31 5.33
CA VAL A 96 1.01 10.06 5.74
C VAL A 96 2.53 10.22 5.80
N ARG A 97 3.14 10.93 4.84
CA ARG A 97 4.56 11.25 4.86
C ARG A 97 4.94 12.01 6.14
N ASP A 98 4.20 13.06 6.46
CA ASP A 98 4.51 13.92 7.61
C ASP A 98 4.31 13.16 8.93
N TYR A 99 3.28 12.31 9.01
CA TYR A 99 3.06 11.44 10.17
C TYR A 99 4.21 10.45 10.40
N PHE A 100 4.77 9.89 9.33
CA PHE A 100 5.88 8.94 9.37
C PHE A 100 7.26 9.57 9.12
N ALA A 101 7.38 10.89 9.15
CA ALA A 101 8.66 11.57 8.89
C ALA A 101 9.82 11.05 9.76
N HIS A 102 9.52 10.62 10.99
CA HIS A 102 10.51 10.09 11.93
C HIS A 102 11.12 8.74 11.54
N VAL A 103 10.52 8.00 10.60
CA VAL A 103 11.04 6.71 10.09
C VAL A 103 11.48 6.77 8.64
N LEU A 104 11.03 7.77 7.88
CA LEU A 104 11.40 7.91 6.47
C LEU A 104 12.85 8.38 6.30
N ALA A 105 13.55 7.80 5.35
CA ALA A 105 14.80 8.36 4.88
C ALA A 105 14.51 9.74 4.26
N GLY A 106 15.17 10.78 4.78
CA GLY A 106 14.91 12.17 4.38
C GLY A 106 13.77 12.85 5.15
N GLY A 107 13.18 12.22 6.15
CA GLY A 107 12.14 12.82 7.00
C GLY A 107 10.94 13.30 6.18
N SER A 108 10.53 14.56 6.37
CA SER A 108 9.41 15.16 5.63
C SER A 108 9.66 15.33 4.11
N ALA A 109 10.89 15.12 3.62
CA ALA A 109 11.22 15.03 2.20
C ALA A 109 11.14 13.59 1.66
N GLY A 110 10.83 12.62 2.52
CA GLY A 110 10.69 11.21 2.13
C GLY A 110 9.55 11.01 1.13
N LYS A 111 9.61 9.91 0.38
CA LYS A 111 8.61 9.59 -0.64
C LYS A 111 7.57 8.64 -0.07
N VAL A 112 6.29 9.01 -0.24
CA VAL A 112 5.12 8.14 -0.01
C VAL A 112 4.29 8.10 -1.27
N GLU A 113 3.83 6.92 -1.65
CA GLU A 113 2.88 6.71 -2.73
C GLU A 113 1.57 6.16 -2.18
N ARG A 114 0.45 6.52 -2.81
CA ARG A 114 -0.89 6.05 -2.44
C ARG A 114 -1.61 5.49 -3.64
N TRP A 115 -2.35 4.42 -3.43
CA TRP A 115 -3.27 3.84 -4.40
C TRP A 115 -4.62 3.59 -3.76
N THR A 116 -5.68 3.88 -4.51
CA THR A 116 -7.03 3.41 -4.21
C THR A 116 -7.20 2.01 -4.76
N LEU A 117 -7.78 1.11 -3.97
CA LEU A 117 -8.07 -0.26 -4.37
C LEU A 117 -9.59 -0.40 -4.64
N PRO A 118 -10.02 -0.29 -5.92
CA PRO A 118 -11.43 -0.37 -6.27
C PRO A 118 -12.06 -1.69 -5.83
N GLY A 119 -13.30 -1.64 -5.35
CA GLY A 119 -14.04 -2.81 -4.92
C GLY A 119 -13.75 -3.33 -3.52
N THR A 120 -12.72 -2.80 -2.84
CA THR A 120 -12.34 -3.23 -1.48
C THR A 120 -12.46 -2.14 -0.42
N LEU A 121 -12.95 -0.95 -0.77
CA LEU A 121 -13.05 0.22 0.11
C LEU A 121 -11.72 0.58 0.78
N SER A 122 -10.61 0.42 0.06
CA SER A 122 -9.28 0.44 0.65
C SER A 122 -8.37 1.48 -0.01
N LEU A 123 -7.41 1.92 0.80
CA LEU A 123 -6.22 2.66 0.37
C LEU A 123 -4.99 1.81 0.66
N ASN A 124 -3.99 1.93 -0.19
CA ASN A 124 -2.69 1.31 0.02
C ASN A 124 -1.60 2.36 -0.08
N PHE A 125 -0.64 2.31 0.83
CA PHE A 125 0.51 3.24 0.88
C PHE A 125 1.81 2.46 0.75
N LEU A 126 2.78 3.05 0.05
CA LEU A 126 4.16 2.60 0.06
C LEU A 126 5.04 3.73 0.58
N LEU A 127 5.68 3.47 1.71
CA LEU A 127 6.63 4.36 2.37
C LEU A 127 8.04 3.94 1.94
N HIS A 128 8.69 4.77 1.11
CA HIS A 128 10.01 4.45 0.59
C HIS A 128 11.08 4.60 1.67
N HIS A 129 12.02 3.66 1.70
CA HIS A 129 13.19 3.66 2.61
C HIS A 129 12.82 3.92 4.07
N ALA A 130 11.72 3.28 4.53
CA ALA A 130 11.17 3.47 5.86
C ALA A 130 11.71 2.46 6.89
N LEU A 131 12.44 1.42 6.46
CA LEU A 131 12.83 0.31 7.34
C LEU A 131 14.33 0.27 7.67
N GLY A 132 15.13 1.24 7.20
CA GLY A 132 16.55 1.32 7.54
C GLY A 132 17.36 0.13 7.04
N GLY A 133 17.13 -0.28 5.79
CA GLY A 133 17.72 -1.45 5.16
C GLY A 133 16.81 -2.68 5.15
N GLY A 134 15.81 -2.71 5.99
CA GLY A 134 14.81 -3.78 6.06
C GLY A 134 15.35 -5.14 6.52
N GLY A 135 14.43 -6.05 6.88
CA GLY A 135 14.76 -7.42 7.24
C GLY A 135 15.90 -7.55 8.23
N ALA A 136 16.88 -8.41 7.90
CA ALA A 136 18.05 -8.65 8.75
C ALA A 136 19.10 -7.52 8.73
N GLY A 137 19.01 -6.60 7.77
CA GLY A 137 19.95 -5.46 7.66
C GLY A 137 19.58 -4.27 8.54
N SER A 138 18.35 -4.21 9.06
CA SER A 138 17.87 -3.09 9.88
C SER A 138 18.19 -3.27 11.35
N LEU A 139 18.68 -2.21 11.98
CA LEU A 139 18.85 -2.13 13.44
C LEU A 139 17.63 -1.52 14.15
N ARG A 140 16.53 -1.30 13.45
CA ARG A 140 15.29 -0.76 14.01
C ARG A 140 14.55 -1.83 14.82
N THR A 141 13.77 -1.40 15.81
CA THR A 141 12.92 -2.30 16.62
C THR A 141 11.87 -3.02 15.79
N ASP A 142 11.37 -2.37 14.73
CA ASP A 142 10.41 -2.95 13.78
C ASP A 142 11.00 -2.99 12.36
N PRO A 143 11.94 -3.93 12.08
CA PRO A 143 12.63 -4.00 10.79
C PRO A 143 11.72 -4.46 9.64
N GLN A 144 10.54 -4.96 9.96
CA GLN A 144 9.54 -5.42 9.00
C GLN A 144 8.32 -4.50 8.88
N GLY A 145 8.29 -3.37 9.59
CA GLY A 145 7.19 -2.41 9.51
C GLY A 145 5.82 -2.98 9.91
N LYS A 146 5.78 -3.98 10.79
CA LYS A 146 4.52 -4.62 11.24
C LYS A 146 3.70 -3.68 12.11
N TYR A 147 4.35 -2.79 12.85
CA TYR A 147 3.70 -1.84 13.73
C TYR A 147 3.18 -0.58 13.03
N PHE A 148 3.63 -0.28 11.80
CA PHE A 148 3.26 0.95 11.10
C PHE A 148 1.76 1.08 10.86
N GLY A 149 1.08 -0.04 10.56
CA GLY A 149 -0.37 -0.05 10.47
C GLY A 149 -1.05 0.33 11.79
N GLN A 150 -0.53 -0.16 12.92
CA GLN A 150 -1.05 0.18 14.24
C GLN A 150 -0.82 1.66 14.58
N MET A 151 0.37 2.19 14.27
CA MET A 151 0.65 3.61 14.44
C MET A 151 -0.31 4.48 13.65
N LEU A 152 -0.57 4.13 12.37
CA LEU A 152 -1.48 4.90 11.53
C LEU A 152 -2.92 4.88 12.06
N LEU A 153 -3.33 3.84 12.78
CA LEU A 153 -4.68 3.76 13.38
C LEU A 153 -4.95 4.83 14.46
N ASP A 154 -3.91 5.45 14.99
CA ASP A 154 -4.02 6.59 15.93
C ASP A 154 -4.15 7.94 15.19
N TYR A 155 -4.00 7.97 13.85
CA TYR A 155 -4.09 9.20 13.07
C TYR A 155 -5.46 9.88 13.23
N PRO A 156 -5.51 11.21 13.51
CA PRO A 156 -6.76 11.92 13.72
C PRO A 156 -7.48 12.19 12.40
N VAL A 157 -8.74 11.79 12.31
CA VAL A 157 -9.60 11.99 11.14
C VAL A 157 -10.84 12.77 11.53
N ALA A 158 -11.10 13.88 10.83
CA ALA A 158 -12.32 14.67 11.00
C ALA A 158 -13.48 14.06 10.19
N VAL A 159 -14.60 13.79 10.84
CA VAL A 159 -15.81 13.25 10.21
C VAL A 159 -17.06 13.96 10.73
N PRO A 160 -18.15 14.00 9.98
CA PRO A 160 -19.43 14.48 10.47
C PRO A 160 -19.85 13.74 11.74
N ARG A 161 -20.34 14.48 12.75
CA ARG A 161 -20.78 13.90 14.02
C ARG A 161 -21.86 12.83 13.83
N GLY A 162 -22.77 13.05 12.87
CA GLY A 162 -23.88 12.13 12.57
C GLY A 162 -23.46 10.87 11.81
N LEU A 163 -22.19 10.73 11.45
CA LEU A 163 -21.68 9.56 10.73
C LEU A 163 -21.19 8.45 11.67
N LEU A 164 -20.92 8.75 12.93
CA LEU A 164 -20.42 7.83 13.95
C LEU A 164 -21.57 7.09 14.63
#